data_c93f0facfa3448b638202eb5ed1f1170
#
_entry.id   c93f0facfa3448b638202eb5ed1f1170
#
_cell.length_a   1.000
_cell.length_b   1.000
_cell.length_c   1.000
_cell.angle_alpha   90.00
_cell.angle_beta   90.00
_cell.angle_gamma   90.00
#
_symmetry.space_group_name_H-M   'P 1'
#
loop_
_entity.id
_entity.type
_entity.pdbx_description
1 polymer ?
#
loop_
_entity_poly.entity_id
_entity_poly.type
_entity_poly.pdbx_seq_one_letter_code
_entity_poly.pdbx_strand_id
1 'polypeptide(L)'
;MITKKTLLYNFIFGASTDTKIKTYYHLLEPLFHTMSDHNMFLNLGYHDKNESFPDSIVTTQENMVENVTKDFNKLGLWLDVGCGTGAPACHLSKMYDDIEIEGINIVENQIVKARILAEQKELNDKVQFLFGDACNMYSENESYDNIYAIESAFHFENKLNFIKEAHRTLKPDGKLAIADIVYKPELAKITDFYKVAIAKHGLATKEFYSGE
;
A
#
# COMPACT_ATOMS: atom_id res chain seq x y z
N MET A 1 9.31 24.92 -9.77
CA MET A 1 9.33 23.68 -10.58
C MET A 1 10.53 22.83 -10.15
N ILE A 2 10.34 21.67 -9.51
CA ILE A 2 11.44 20.81 -9.05
C ILE A 2 12.04 20.13 -10.28
N THR A 3 13.37 20.23 -10.47
CA THR A 3 14.04 19.61 -11.63
C THR A 3 14.23 18.11 -11.41
N LYS A 4 14.32 17.31 -12.49
CA LYS A 4 14.67 15.87 -12.41
C LYS A 4 15.97 15.62 -11.63
N LYS A 5 16.93 16.55 -11.71
CA LYS A 5 18.22 16.48 -11.00
C LYS A 5 18.03 16.66 -9.48
N THR A 6 17.17 17.57 -9.06
CA THR A 6 16.81 17.80 -7.66
C THR A 6 16.04 16.59 -7.08
N LEU A 7 15.14 15.99 -7.87
CA LEU A 7 14.43 14.77 -7.49
C LEU A 7 15.39 13.60 -7.29
N LEU A 8 16.32 13.38 -8.22
CA LEU A 8 17.32 12.32 -8.10
C LEU A 8 18.24 12.54 -6.90
N TYR A 9 18.64 13.77 -6.63
CA TYR A 9 19.45 14.12 -5.46
C TYR A 9 18.70 13.83 -4.15
N ASN A 10 17.44 14.26 -4.04
CA ASN A 10 16.61 14.00 -2.85
C ASN A 10 16.35 12.50 -2.65
N PHE A 11 16.22 11.75 -3.73
CA PHE A 11 16.06 10.31 -3.70
C PHE A 11 17.30 9.57 -3.16
N ILE A 12 18.47 9.99 -3.58
CA ILE A 12 19.75 9.38 -3.17
C ILE A 12 20.20 9.87 -1.79
N PHE A 13 20.04 11.18 -1.51
CA PHE A 13 20.62 11.86 -0.35
C PHE A 13 19.56 12.51 0.56
N GLY A 14 18.26 12.32 0.28
CA GLY A 14 17.15 12.93 1.04
C GLY A 14 17.22 12.62 2.53
N ALA A 15 16.94 13.63 3.34
CA ALA A 15 17.14 13.58 4.78
C ALA A 15 16.11 12.73 5.54
N SER A 16 14.87 12.55 5.03
CA SER A 16 13.80 11.81 5.68
C SER A 16 13.26 10.67 4.82
N THR A 17 12.76 9.62 5.46
CA THR A 17 12.07 8.49 4.82
C THR A 17 10.91 8.98 3.95
N ASP A 18 10.14 9.92 4.46
CA ASP A 18 9.01 10.56 3.79
C ASP A 18 9.37 11.19 2.44
N THR A 19 10.46 11.98 2.42
CA THR A 19 10.97 12.61 1.19
C THR A 19 11.39 11.57 0.16
N LYS A 20 12.00 10.46 0.62
CA LYS A 20 12.43 9.36 -0.25
C LYS A 20 11.25 8.63 -0.85
N ILE A 21 10.22 8.32 -0.07
CA ILE A 21 9.00 7.66 -0.53
C ILE A 21 8.28 8.53 -1.57
N LYS A 22 8.05 9.81 -1.27
CA LYS A 22 7.41 10.75 -2.20
C LYS A 22 8.17 10.85 -3.52
N THR A 23 9.50 10.90 -3.47
CA THR A 23 10.35 10.96 -4.67
C THR A 23 10.32 9.64 -5.45
N TYR A 24 10.36 8.50 -4.77
CA TYR A 24 10.26 7.17 -5.36
C TYR A 24 8.99 7.04 -6.21
N TYR A 25 7.84 7.29 -5.62
CA TYR A 25 6.57 7.19 -6.34
C TYR A 25 6.44 8.24 -7.44
N HIS A 26 6.92 9.46 -7.25
CA HIS A 26 6.92 10.46 -8.31
C HIS A 26 7.69 10.00 -9.57
N LEU A 27 8.77 9.24 -9.39
CA LEU A 27 9.61 8.74 -10.50
C LEU A 27 9.05 7.46 -11.12
N LEU A 28 8.53 6.52 -10.32
CA LEU A 28 8.19 5.17 -10.79
C LEU A 28 6.69 4.96 -11.02
N GLU A 29 5.83 5.79 -10.45
CA GLU A 29 4.39 5.66 -10.61
C GLU A 29 3.93 5.61 -12.09
N PRO A 30 4.48 6.41 -13.04
CA PRO A 30 4.12 6.28 -14.45
C PRO A 30 4.44 4.89 -15.03
N LEU A 31 5.50 4.24 -14.54
CA LEU A 31 5.84 2.87 -14.94
C LEU A 31 4.82 1.87 -14.40
N PHE A 32 4.43 1.98 -13.12
CA PHE A 32 3.41 1.12 -12.52
C PHE A 32 2.07 1.24 -13.24
N HIS A 33 1.64 2.46 -13.58
CA HIS A 33 0.41 2.67 -14.36
C HIS A 33 0.45 2.02 -15.74
N THR A 34 1.60 2.07 -16.41
CA THR A 34 1.77 1.40 -17.70
C THR A 34 1.71 -0.13 -17.54
N MET A 35 2.34 -0.66 -16.49
CA MET A 35 2.35 -2.10 -16.22
C MET A 35 0.97 -2.63 -15.81
N SER A 36 0.17 -1.85 -15.11
CA SER A 36 -1.19 -2.20 -14.70
C SER A 36 -2.28 -1.82 -15.72
N ASP A 37 -1.91 -1.64 -16.99
CA ASP A 37 -2.84 -1.26 -18.06
C ASP A 37 -3.73 -0.05 -17.67
N HIS A 38 -3.11 0.95 -17.02
CA HIS A 38 -3.76 2.17 -16.52
C HIS A 38 -4.88 1.95 -15.47
N ASN A 39 -5.01 0.75 -14.90
CA ASN A 39 -6.01 0.45 -13.86
C ASN A 39 -5.65 0.96 -12.47
N MET A 40 -4.56 1.72 -12.34
CA MET A 40 -4.14 2.43 -11.14
C MET A 40 -3.68 1.55 -9.95
N PHE A 41 -3.58 0.23 -10.11
CA PHE A 41 -2.96 -0.64 -9.12
C PHE A 41 -1.45 -0.42 -9.04
N LEU A 42 -0.89 -0.48 -7.82
CA LEU A 42 0.54 -0.34 -7.56
C LEU A 42 1.17 -1.61 -6.98
N ASN A 43 0.36 -2.58 -6.55
CA ASN A 43 0.83 -3.87 -6.06
C ASN A 43 1.26 -4.79 -7.21
N LEU A 44 2.18 -5.71 -6.90
CA LEU A 44 2.74 -6.66 -7.87
C LEU A 44 1.78 -7.78 -8.28
N GLY A 45 0.76 -8.02 -7.44
CA GLY A 45 -0.25 -9.04 -7.67
C GLY A 45 0.06 -10.38 -7.01
N TYR A 46 -0.95 -11.25 -7.00
CA TYR A 46 -0.90 -12.63 -6.51
C TYR A 46 -1.38 -13.61 -7.57
N HIS A 47 -0.67 -14.72 -7.69
CA HIS A 47 -1.02 -15.83 -8.57
C HIS A 47 -0.73 -17.16 -7.85
N ASP A 48 -1.70 -18.08 -7.84
CA ASP A 48 -1.47 -19.42 -7.30
C ASP A 48 -0.61 -20.20 -8.28
N LYS A 49 0.48 -20.79 -7.76
CA LYS A 49 1.43 -21.57 -8.57
C LYS A 49 0.85 -22.81 -9.25
N ASN A 50 -0.33 -23.26 -8.81
CA ASN A 50 -1.02 -24.43 -9.36
C ASN A 50 -2.04 -24.05 -10.47
N GLU A 51 -2.22 -22.77 -10.74
CA GLU A 51 -3.11 -22.26 -11.78
C GLU A 51 -2.31 -21.78 -12.99
N SER A 52 -2.98 -21.63 -14.14
CA SER A 52 -2.39 -20.96 -15.30
C SER A 52 -2.26 -19.48 -15.03
N PHE A 53 -1.14 -18.87 -15.45
CA PHE A 53 -0.96 -17.44 -15.26
C PHE A 53 -2.07 -16.67 -16.01
N PRO A 54 -2.74 -15.68 -15.35
CA PRO A 54 -3.77 -14.89 -15.99
C PRO A 54 -3.25 -14.09 -17.19
N ASP A 55 -4.12 -13.84 -18.17
CA ASP A 55 -3.79 -13.04 -19.36
C ASP A 55 -3.52 -11.56 -19.03
N SER A 56 -3.99 -11.10 -17.88
CA SER A 56 -3.82 -9.71 -17.42
C SER A 56 -3.14 -9.62 -16.06
N ILE A 57 -2.16 -8.72 -15.95
CA ILE A 57 -1.54 -8.39 -14.67
C ILE A 57 -2.57 -7.79 -13.69
N VAL A 58 -3.58 -7.08 -14.18
CA VAL A 58 -4.66 -6.51 -13.37
C VAL A 58 -5.39 -7.60 -12.60
N THR A 59 -5.68 -8.73 -13.23
CA THR A 59 -6.29 -9.88 -12.55
C THR A 59 -5.43 -10.38 -11.40
N THR A 60 -4.10 -10.43 -11.55
CA THR A 60 -3.22 -10.82 -10.43
C THR A 60 -3.23 -9.79 -9.31
N GLN A 61 -3.36 -8.50 -9.65
CA GLN A 61 -3.43 -7.40 -8.68
C GLN A 61 -4.74 -7.42 -7.90
N GLU A 62 -5.86 -7.67 -8.57
CA GLU A 62 -7.17 -7.90 -7.96
C GLU A 62 -7.16 -9.15 -7.06
N ASN A 63 -6.63 -10.27 -7.55
CA ASN A 63 -6.46 -11.50 -6.77
C ASN A 63 -5.65 -11.27 -5.47
N MET A 64 -4.63 -10.42 -5.50
CA MET A 64 -3.88 -10.04 -4.29
C MET A 64 -4.81 -9.40 -3.26
N VAL A 65 -5.57 -8.40 -3.69
CA VAL A 65 -6.51 -7.66 -2.82
C VAL A 65 -7.55 -8.59 -2.22
N GLU A 66 -8.15 -9.45 -3.04
CA GLU A 66 -9.17 -10.42 -2.62
C GLU A 66 -8.59 -11.46 -1.65
N ASN A 67 -7.41 -11.99 -1.95
CA ASN A 67 -6.77 -12.99 -1.10
C ASN A 67 -6.37 -12.44 0.27
N VAL A 68 -5.87 -11.19 0.31
CA VAL A 68 -5.51 -10.52 1.58
C VAL A 68 -6.73 -10.28 2.44
N THR A 69 -7.86 -9.93 1.85
CA THR A 69 -9.10 -9.59 2.58
C THR A 69 -10.12 -10.73 2.67
N LYS A 70 -9.79 -11.94 2.18
CA LYS A 70 -10.74 -13.07 2.09
C LYS A 70 -11.42 -13.43 3.41
N ASP A 71 -10.69 -13.36 4.51
CA ASP A 71 -11.17 -13.75 5.85
C ASP A 71 -11.80 -12.58 6.63
N PHE A 72 -11.94 -11.42 6.02
CA PHE A 72 -12.59 -10.26 6.62
C PHE A 72 -14.12 -10.46 6.69
N ASN A 73 -14.74 -9.88 7.71
CA ASN A 73 -16.18 -9.71 7.74
C ASN A 73 -16.57 -8.68 6.67
N LYS A 74 -17.47 -9.04 5.75
CA LYS A 74 -17.82 -8.24 4.56
C LYS A 74 -18.85 -7.16 4.85
N LEU A 75 -18.68 -6.44 5.96
CA LEU A 75 -19.54 -5.33 6.35
C LEU A 75 -18.74 -4.28 7.15
N GLY A 76 -19.31 -3.07 7.29
CA GLY A 76 -18.81 -1.99 8.13
C GLY A 76 -17.70 -1.18 7.52
N LEU A 77 -16.94 -0.47 8.36
CA LEU A 77 -15.87 0.45 7.95
C LEU A 77 -14.51 -0.24 7.95
N TRP A 78 -13.83 -0.22 6.82
CA TRP A 78 -12.48 -0.78 6.66
C TRP A 78 -11.45 0.34 6.47
N LEU A 79 -10.20 0.06 6.82
CA LEU A 79 -9.07 0.97 6.58
C LEU A 79 -8.07 0.35 5.61
N ASP A 80 -7.75 1.06 4.53
CA ASP A 80 -6.67 0.80 3.58
C ASP A 80 -5.44 1.63 3.97
N VAL A 81 -4.41 0.98 4.53
CA VAL A 81 -3.22 1.67 5.02
C VAL A 81 -2.12 1.68 3.97
N GLY A 82 -1.78 2.88 3.50
CA GLY A 82 -0.90 3.05 2.34
C GLY A 82 -1.66 2.80 1.04
N CYS A 83 -2.86 3.33 0.92
CA CYS A 83 -3.84 3.07 -0.14
C CYS A 83 -3.38 3.41 -1.57
N GLY A 84 -2.19 4.01 -1.73
CA GLY A 84 -1.68 4.40 -3.03
C GLY A 84 -2.66 5.28 -3.80
N THR A 85 -2.94 4.90 -5.02
CA THR A 85 -3.88 5.58 -5.93
C THR A 85 -5.34 5.09 -5.77
N GLY A 86 -5.66 4.32 -4.72
CA GLY A 86 -7.00 3.94 -4.32
C GLY A 86 -7.63 2.76 -5.07
N ALA A 87 -6.89 2.13 -6.00
CA ALA A 87 -7.45 1.04 -6.80
C ALA A 87 -7.92 -0.17 -5.96
N PRO A 88 -7.18 -0.65 -4.94
CA PRO A 88 -7.65 -1.72 -4.06
C PRO A 88 -8.98 -1.40 -3.35
N ALA A 89 -9.08 -0.21 -2.76
CA ALA A 89 -10.30 0.22 -2.07
C ALA A 89 -11.49 0.32 -3.03
N CYS A 90 -11.30 0.90 -4.21
CA CYS A 90 -12.34 0.97 -5.23
C CYS A 90 -12.76 -0.41 -5.74
N HIS A 91 -11.83 -1.37 -5.86
CA HIS A 91 -12.14 -2.74 -6.27
C HIS A 91 -13.03 -3.44 -5.23
N LEU A 92 -12.62 -3.40 -3.95
CA LEU A 92 -13.38 -4.02 -2.85
C LEU A 92 -14.76 -3.41 -2.67
N SER A 93 -14.88 -2.07 -2.78
CA SER A 93 -16.17 -1.37 -2.65
C SER A 93 -17.16 -1.67 -3.79
N LYS A 94 -16.66 -2.15 -4.93
CA LYS A 94 -17.51 -2.71 -6.00
C LYS A 94 -17.93 -4.13 -5.75
N MET A 95 -17.07 -4.91 -5.08
CA MET A 95 -17.36 -6.32 -4.78
C MET A 95 -18.37 -6.49 -3.64
N TYR A 96 -18.35 -5.58 -2.66
CA TYR A 96 -19.15 -5.70 -1.44
C TYR A 96 -19.99 -4.46 -1.22
N ASP A 97 -21.31 -4.64 -1.10
CA ASP A 97 -22.24 -3.53 -0.96
C ASP A 97 -22.28 -2.94 0.45
N ASP A 98 -22.01 -3.75 1.47
CA ASP A 98 -22.18 -3.40 2.88
C ASP A 98 -20.87 -2.90 3.54
N ILE A 99 -19.85 -2.53 2.76
CA ILE A 99 -18.61 -1.96 3.27
C ILE A 99 -18.41 -0.50 2.84
N GLU A 100 -17.81 0.26 3.75
CA GLU A 100 -17.21 1.56 3.45
C GLU A 100 -15.69 1.44 3.67
N ILE A 101 -14.90 2.15 2.87
CA ILE A 101 -13.43 2.12 3.01
C ILE A 101 -12.88 3.52 3.16
N GLU A 102 -12.11 3.73 4.23
CA GLU A 102 -11.22 4.86 4.36
C GLU A 102 -9.82 4.43 3.92
N GLY A 103 -9.17 5.20 3.04
CA GLY A 103 -7.79 4.98 2.64
C GLY A 103 -6.89 6.10 3.15
N ILE A 104 -5.77 5.76 3.78
CA ILE A 104 -4.76 6.73 4.22
C ILE A 104 -3.44 6.54 3.49
N ASN A 105 -2.78 7.65 3.16
CA ASN A 105 -1.46 7.65 2.53
C ASN A 105 -0.70 8.96 2.84
N ILE A 106 0.64 8.88 2.93
CA ILE A 106 1.51 10.05 3.13
C ILE A 106 1.89 10.76 1.83
N VAL A 107 1.53 10.20 0.68
CA VAL A 107 1.82 10.76 -0.65
C VAL A 107 0.60 11.53 -1.15
N GLU A 108 0.57 12.85 -0.93
CA GLU A 108 -0.57 13.72 -1.27
C GLU A 108 -1.04 13.59 -2.72
N ASN A 109 -0.09 13.49 -3.67
CA ASN A 109 -0.44 13.35 -5.09
C ASN A 109 -1.18 12.05 -5.38
N GLN A 110 -0.89 10.97 -4.65
CA GLN A 110 -1.63 9.71 -4.78
C GLN A 110 -3.03 9.83 -4.19
N ILE A 111 -3.20 10.53 -3.07
CA ILE A 111 -4.53 10.82 -2.50
C ILE A 111 -5.40 11.61 -3.48
N VAL A 112 -4.84 12.62 -4.16
CA VAL A 112 -5.58 13.34 -5.21
C VAL A 112 -6.04 12.39 -6.33
N LYS A 113 -5.17 11.51 -6.79
CA LYS A 113 -5.51 10.51 -7.82
C LYS A 113 -6.55 9.50 -7.34
N ALA A 114 -6.43 9.04 -6.08
CA ALA A 114 -7.38 8.12 -5.47
C ALA A 114 -8.80 8.72 -5.42
N ARG A 115 -8.92 9.99 -5.06
CA ARG A 115 -10.21 10.71 -5.09
C ARG A 115 -10.78 10.82 -6.49
N ILE A 116 -9.95 11.17 -7.48
CA ILE A 116 -10.37 11.23 -8.89
C ILE A 116 -10.84 9.83 -9.36
N LEU A 117 -10.13 8.78 -8.99
CA LEU A 117 -10.52 7.41 -9.33
C LEU A 117 -11.87 7.02 -8.72
N ALA A 118 -12.10 7.36 -7.45
CA ALA A 118 -13.38 7.11 -6.77
C ALA A 118 -14.54 7.85 -7.46
N GLU A 119 -14.33 9.12 -7.85
CA GLU A 119 -15.31 9.91 -8.59
C GLU A 119 -15.62 9.29 -9.94
N GLN A 120 -14.60 8.91 -10.72
CA GLN A 120 -14.76 8.25 -12.03
C GLN A 120 -15.49 6.91 -11.95
N LYS A 121 -15.39 6.23 -10.81
CA LYS A 121 -16.05 4.94 -10.56
C LYS A 121 -17.38 5.09 -9.84
N GLU A 122 -17.84 6.32 -9.55
CA GLU A 122 -19.07 6.63 -8.83
C GLU A 122 -19.12 5.96 -7.44
N LEU A 123 -17.98 6.01 -6.70
CA LEU A 123 -17.81 5.36 -5.40
C LEU A 123 -17.61 6.35 -4.23
N ASN A 124 -17.82 7.67 -4.45
CA ASN A 124 -17.56 8.70 -3.43
C ASN A 124 -18.36 8.50 -2.13
N ASP A 125 -19.50 7.82 -2.22
CA ASP A 125 -20.33 7.50 -1.06
C ASP A 125 -19.83 6.28 -0.27
N LYS A 126 -18.90 5.49 -0.85
CA LYS A 126 -18.38 4.24 -0.28
C LYS A 126 -16.90 4.31 0.08
N VAL A 127 -16.13 5.17 -0.58
CA VAL A 127 -14.70 5.27 -0.33
C VAL A 127 -14.27 6.71 -0.06
N GLN A 128 -13.43 6.91 0.94
CA GLN A 128 -12.84 8.19 1.29
C GLN A 128 -11.32 8.06 1.37
N PHE A 129 -10.58 9.04 0.83
CA PHE A 129 -9.12 9.03 0.85
C PHE A 129 -8.58 10.26 1.57
N LEU A 130 -7.72 10.03 2.58
CA LEU A 130 -7.17 11.04 3.46
C LEU A 130 -5.64 11.00 3.46
N PHE A 131 -5.03 12.18 3.60
CA PHE A 131 -3.62 12.25 3.95
C PHE A 131 -3.45 11.79 5.40
N GLY A 132 -2.55 10.81 5.63
CA GLY A 132 -2.31 10.27 6.96
C GLY A 132 -1.05 9.42 7.05
N ASP A 133 -0.47 9.38 8.24
CA ASP A 133 0.67 8.53 8.58
C ASP A 133 0.18 7.25 9.27
N ALA A 134 0.56 6.10 8.72
CA ALA A 134 0.27 4.78 9.28
C ALA A 134 0.80 4.60 10.72
N CYS A 135 1.88 5.30 11.07
CA CYS A 135 2.52 5.20 12.38
C CYS A 135 1.93 6.17 13.42
N ASN A 136 1.01 7.05 13.00
CA ASN A 136 0.34 8.04 13.86
C ASN A 136 -1.03 8.41 13.24
N MET A 137 -2.00 7.52 13.36
CA MET A 137 -3.32 7.66 12.75
C MET A 137 -4.19 8.65 13.53
N TYR A 138 -4.91 9.52 12.81
CA TYR A 138 -5.87 10.45 13.41
C TYR A 138 -7.19 9.79 13.85
N SER A 139 -7.44 8.55 13.44
CA SER A 139 -8.67 7.82 13.73
C SER A 139 -8.83 7.58 15.23
N GLU A 140 -10.05 7.56 15.70
CA GLU A 140 -10.39 7.23 17.08
C GLU A 140 -10.12 5.75 17.38
N ASN A 141 -10.15 5.38 18.67
CA ASN A 141 -10.03 3.99 19.08
C ASN A 141 -11.26 3.21 18.55
N GLU A 142 -11.04 1.94 18.20
CA GLU A 142 -12.12 1.02 17.81
C GLU A 142 -13.03 1.55 16.69
N SER A 143 -12.42 2.20 15.68
CA SER A 143 -13.14 2.79 14.54
C SER A 143 -13.42 1.79 13.44
N TYR A 144 -12.48 0.86 13.17
CA TYR A 144 -12.52 0.03 11.97
C TYR A 144 -12.89 -1.43 12.28
N ASP A 145 -13.76 -1.99 11.43
CA ASP A 145 -14.11 -3.41 11.46
C ASP A 145 -12.97 -4.28 10.93
N ASN A 146 -12.24 -3.78 9.91
CA ASN A 146 -11.06 -4.44 9.36
C ASN A 146 -10.02 -3.41 8.91
N ILE A 147 -8.74 -3.81 8.94
CA ILE A 147 -7.61 -3.01 8.43
C ILE A 147 -6.78 -3.87 7.50
N TYR A 148 -6.36 -3.33 6.37
CA TYR A 148 -5.40 -3.99 5.50
C TYR A 148 -4.29 -3.04 5.02
N ALA A 149 -3.13 -3.64 4.73
CA ALA A 149 -1.99 -2.96 4.13
C ALA A 149 -1.39 -3.86 3.04
N ILE A 150 -1.40 -3.42 1.79
CA ILE A 150 -0.91 -4.20 0.65
C ILE A 150 0.30 -3.51 0.05
N GLU A 151 1.46 -4.18 0.15
CA GLU A 151 2.75 -3.71 -0.37
C GLU A 151 3.06 -2.25 0.00
N SER A 152 2.79 -1.90 1.25
CA SER A 152 2.98 -0.55 1.78
C SER A 152 3.77 -0.51 3.09
N ALA A 153 3.66 -1.55 3.93
CA ALA A 153 4.24 -1.54 5.27
C ALA A 153 5.77 -1.59 5.27
N PHE A 154 6.41 -2.07 4.19
CA PHE A 154 7.87 -1.99 4.06
C PHE A 154 8.40 -0.54 3.99
N HIS A 155 7.56 0.43 3.65
CA HIS A 155 7.88 1.84 3.66
C HIS A 155 7.71 2.51 5.04
N PHE A 156 6.96 1.92 5.97
CA PHE A 156 6.65 2.56 7.25
C PHE A 156 7.91 2.71 8.10
N GLU A 157 8.14 3.91 8.62
CA GLU A 157 9.34 4.25 9.39
C GLU A 157 9.46 3.39 10.67
N ASN A 158 8.32 3.13 11.32
CA ASN A 158 8.25 2.31 12.53
C ASN A 158 7.08 1.33 12.45
N LYS A 159 7.38 0.09 12.07
CA LYS A 159 6.36 -0.97 11.93
C LYS A 159 5.66 -1.30 13.25
N LEU A 160 6.38 -1.20 14.38
CA LEU A 160 5.78 -1.44 15.71
C LEU A 160 4.74 -0.36 16.05
N ASN A 161 5.01 0.91 15.70
CA ASN A 161 4.02 1.97 15.89
C ASN A 161 2.81 1.74 14.98
N PHE A 162 3.00 1.35 13.72
CA PHE A 162 1.90 0.95 12.85
C PHE A 162 1.03 -0.16 13.46
N ILE A 163 1.64 -1.23 13.97
CA ILE A 163 0.89 -2.33 14.61
C ILE A 163 0.14 -1.85 15.85
N LYS A 164 0.73 -0.95 16.67
CA LYS A 164 0.04 -0.36 17.82
C LYS A 164 -1.15 0.50 17.40
N GLU A 165 -0.99 1.32 16.37
CA GLU A 165 -2.07 2.14 15.82
C GLU A 165 -3.16 1.28 15.19
N ALA A 166 -2.83 0.26 14.42
CA ALA A 166 -3.79 -0.68 13.89
C ALA A 166 -4.56 -1.40 15.00
N HIS A 167 -3.88 -1.87 16.05
CA HIS A 167 -4.54 -2.47 17.21
C HIS A 167 -5.45 -1.49 17.96
N ARG A 168 -5.03 -0.23 18.11
CA ARG A 168 -5.82 0.81 18.79
C ARG A 168 -7.09 1.15 18.03
N THR A 169 -7.00 1.22 16.71
CA THR A 169 -8.10 1.67 15.85
C THR A 169 -9.01 0.54 15.37
N LEU A 170 -8.59 -0.72 15.48
CA LEU A 170 -9.47 -1.88 15.26
C LEU A 170 -10.52 -2.02 16.36
N LYS A 171 -11.76 -2.31 15.97
CA LYS A 171 -12.81 -2.75 16.87
C LYS A 171 -12.47 -4.11 17.51
N PRO A 172 -13.09 -4.47 18.65
CA PRO A 172 -13.07 -5.85 19.14
C PRO A 172 -13.46 -6.81 18.01
N ASP A 173 -12.73 -7.93 17.88
CA ASP A 173 -12.87 -8.93 16.81
C ASP A 173 -12.54 -8.47 15.39
N GLY A 174 -12.13 -7.21 15.21
CA GLY A 174 -11.62 -6.68 13.96
C GLY A 174 -10.32 -7.37 13.52
N LYS A 175 -10.05 -7.40 12.22
CA LYS A 175 -8.90 -8.10 11.66
C LYS A 175 -7.93 -7.15 10.98
N LEU A 176 -6.62 -7.40 11.19
CA LEU A 176 -5.54 -6.80 10.42
C LEU A 176 -4.96 -7.82 9.44
N ALA A 177 -4.92 -7.48 8.16
CA ALA A 177 -4.24 -8.28 7.14
C ALA A 177 -3.14 -7.46 6.45
N ILE A 178 -1.95 -8.05 6.29
CA ILE A 178 -0.80 -7.41 5.66
C ILE A 178 -0.25 -8.35 4.59
N ALA A 179 -0.11 -7.86 3.38
CA ALA A 179 0.71 -8.47 2.34
C ALA A 179 1.89 -7.56 2.04
N ASP A 180 3.11 -8.09 2.15
CA ASP A 180 4.30 -7.26 1.99
C ASP A 180 5.49 -8.04 1.43
N ILE A 181 6.49 -7.30 0.97
CA ILE A 181 7.75 -7.84 0.49
C ILE A 181 8.60 -8.27 1.69
N VAL A 182 8.94 -9.56 1.74
CA VAL A 182 9.80 -10.13 2.78
C VAL A 182 11.16 -10.53 2.21
N TYR A 183 12.19 -10.32 3.00
CA TYR A 183 13.53 -10.71 2.65
C TYR A 183 13.82 -12.17 3.08
N LYS A 184 14.34 -12.98 2.15
CA LYS A 184 14.80 -14.33 2.46
C LYS A 184 16.33 -14.35 2.64
N PRO A 185 16.86 -14.71 3.82
CA PRO A 185 18.30 -14.72 4.08
C PRO A 185 19.11 -15.56 3.10
N GLU A 186 18.54 -16.67 2.59
CA GLU A 186 19.20 -17.56 1.63
C GLU A 186 19.52 -16.88 0.29
N LEU A 187 18.80 -15.81 -0.02
CA LEU A 187 19.02 -14.98 -1.21
C LEU A 187 20.00 -13.83 -0.96
N ALA A 188 20.65 -13.77 0.21
CA ALA A 188 21.51 -12.67 0.64
C ALA A 188 22.63 -12.33 -0.34
N LYS A 189 23.23 -13.34 -0.99
CA LYS A 189 24.32 -13.12 -1.97
C LYS A 189 23.87 -12.40 -3.24
N ILE A 190 22.61 -12.62 -3.66
CA ILE A 190 21.99 -11.90 -4.79
C ILE A 190 21.51 -10.53 -4.32
N THR A 191 21.14 -10.42 -3.05
CA THR A 191 20.48 -9.26 -2.48
C THR A 191 21.43 -8.18 -1.98
N ASP A 192 22.74 -8.39 -1.90
CA ASP A 192 23.65 -7.31 -1.49
C ASP A 192 23.65 -6.16 -2.50
N PHE A 193 23.49 -6.44 -3.78
CA PHE A 193 23.24 -5.44 -4.79
C PHE A 193 21.86 -4.78 -4.62
N TYR A 194 20.82 -5.57 -4.35
CA TYR A 194 19.47 -5.09 -4.09
C TYR A 194 19.35 -4.35 -2.75
N LYS A 195 20.07 -4.75 -1.70
CA LYS A 195 20.14 -4.02 -0.43
C LYS A 195 20.66 -2.60 -0.63
N VAL A 196 21.71 -2.42 -1.45
CA VAL A 196 22.21 -1.10 -1.77
C VAL A 196 21.21 -0.31 -2.62
N ALA A 197 20.55 -0.93 -3.57
CA ALA A 197 19.52 -0.33 -4.37
C ALA A 197 18.28 0.04 -3.53
N ILE A 198 17.79 -0.88 -2.70
CA ILE A 198 16.67 -0.69 -1.78
C ILE A 198 17.00 0.38 -0.74
N ALA A 199 18.17 0.36 -0.10
CA ALA A 199 18.60 1.38 0.84
C ALA A 199 18.75 2.76 0.19
N LYS A 200 19.26 2.82 -1.03
CA LYS A 200 19.34 4.05 -1.83
C LYS A 200 17.98 4.52 -2.33
N HIS A 201 17.01 3.64 -2.44
CA HIS A 201 15.71 3.92 -3.00
C HIS A 201 14.60 4.17 -1.97
N GLY A 202 14.97 4.43 -0.72
CA GLY A 202 14.03 4.87 0.31
C GLY A 202 13.12 3.78 0.88
N LEU A 203 13.39 2.53 0.55
CA LEU A 203 12.77 1.41 1.22
C LEU A 203 13.37 1.28 2.62
N ALA A 204 12.54 1.15 3.66
CA ALA A 204 12.98 1.04 5.04
C ALA A 204 13.68 -0.33 5.25
N THR A 205 15.03 -0.33 5.14
CA THR A 205 15.82 -1.56 5.13
C THR A 205 16.19 -2.08 6.52
N LYS A 206 15.94 -1.32 7.59
CA LYS A 206 16.43 -1.66 8.93
C LYS A 206 15.65 -2.78 9.64
N GLU A 207 14.48 -3.16 9.12
CA GLU A 207 13.58 -4.09 9.79
C GLU A 207 13.06 -5.21 8.88
N PHE A 208 13.84 -5.60 7.87
CA PHE A 208 13.54 -6.84 7.19
C PHE A 208 13.87 -7.99 8.14
N TYR A 209 12.85 -8.64 8.63
CA TYR A 209 12.97 -9.78 9.53
C TYR A 209 13.82 -10.88 8.90
N SER A 210 14.89 -11.27 9.59
CA SER A 210 15.27 -12.66 9.64
C SER A 210 14.17 -13.35 10.45
N GLY A 211 13.27 -14.05 9.79
CA GLY A 211 12.31 -14.90 10.50
C GLY A 211 13.10 -16.00 11.18
N GLU A 212 13.20 -15.95 12.49
CA GLU A 212 13.36 -17.09 13.38
C GLU A 212 12.00 -17.54 13.85
#